data_fa35306a3e659cdc0045e1f2bf2fe867
#
_entry.id   fa35306a3e659cdc0045e1f2bf2fe867
#
_cell.length_a   1.000
_cell.length_b   1.000
_cell.length_c   1.000
_cell.angle_alpha   90.00
_cell.angle_beta   90.00
_cell.angle_gamma   90.00
#
_symmetry.space_group_name_H-M   'P 1'
#
loop_
_entity.id
_entity.type
_entity.pdbx_description
1 polymer ?
#
loop_
_entity_poly.entity_id
_entity_poly.type
_entity_poly.pdbx_seq_one_letter_code
_entity_poly.pdbx_strand_id
1 'polypeptide(L)'
;ALMYAMSERALQMMKGNSFNNPQELLDHLLPEVYAYGKKITGNPDLRKTFALNSLVCVDNAAWLLYAAENNIERFDDLVPEAYKPGLSFRHTRVGSMPSFSVGADVKKIKAAADEGYFIMKLKTGSSGTQKEMLEKDIAFLTAVHAAIGHYETPYTKSGKLPYYFDAN
;
A
#
# COMPACT_ATOMS: atom_id res chain seq x y z
N ALA A 1 4.74 16.70 -9.07
CA ALA A 1 4.38 18.13 -8.87
C ALA A 1 3.06 18.29 -8.08
N LEU A 2 1.93 17.68 -8.52
CA LEU A 2 0.61 17.91 -7.87
C LEU A 2 0.53 17.39 -6.43
N MET A 3 1.03 16.18 -6.13
CA MET A 3 1.08 15.66 -4.76
C MET A 3 1.95 16.55 -3.86
N TYR A 4 3.06 17.08 -4.38
CA TYR A 4 3.89 18.03 -3.63
C TYR A 4 3.11 19.30 -3.24
N ALA A 5 2.36 19.89 -4.18
CA ALA A 5 1.53 21.05 -3.89
C ALA A 5 0.44 20.76 -2.85
N MET A 6 -0.11 19.54 -2.85
CA MET A 6 -1.06 19.10 -1.84
C MET A 6 -0.40 18.92 -0.46
N SER A 7 0.81 18.37 -0.40
CA SER A 7 1.59 18.27 0.85
C SER A 7 1.95 19.65 1.40
N GLU A 8 2.37 20.57 0.54
CA GLU A 8 2.66 21.96 0.92
C GLU A 8 1.41 22.66 1.47
N ARG A 9 0.26 22.47 0.84
CA ARG A 9 -1.02 22.98 1.36
C ARG A 9 -1.32 22.45 2.76
N ALA A 10 -1.12 21.13 3.00
CA ALA A 10 -1.29 20.54 4.32
C ALA A 10 -0.38 21.20 5.37
N LEU A 11 0.91 21.38 5.05
CA LEU A 11 1.85 22.06 5.94
C LEU A 11 1.45 23.50 6.27
N GLN A 12 0.89 24.23 5.30
CA GLN A 12 0.38 25.58 5.55
C GLN A 12 -0.82 25.59 6.50
N MET A 13 -1.70 24.58 6.40
CA MET A 13 -2.86 24.42 7.29
C MET A 13 -2.47 24.04 8.72
N MET A 14 -1.32 23.41 8.91
CA MET A 14 -0.81 23.06 10.23
C MET A 14 -0.25 24.25 11.01
N LYS A 15 0.15 25.32 10.35
CA LYS A 15 0.77 26.47 11.01
C LYS A 15 -0.18 27.11 12.03
N GLY A 16 0.29 27.18 13.28
CA GLY A 16 -0.46 27.76 14.39
C GLY A 16 -1.58 26.87 14.96
N ASN A 17 -1.73 25.66 14.47
CA ASN A 17 -2.65 24.66 14.98
C ASN A 17 -1.90 23.63 15.84
N SER A 18 -2.56 23.16 16.87
CA SER A 18 -2.12 22.02 17.70
C SER A 18 -3.05 20.83 17.48
N PHE A 19 -2.55 19.65 17.73
CA PHE A 19 -3.30 18.40 17.66
C PHE A 19 -2.91 17.49 18.82
N ASN A 20 -3.84 16.69 19.32
CA ASN A 20 -3.58 15.79 20.44
C ASN A 20 -2.88 14.49 20.01
N ASN A 21 -3.10 14.07 18.79
CA ASN A 21 -2.49 12.89 18.21
C ASN A 21 -2.48 12.98 16.68
N PRO A 22 -1.62 12.19 15.99
CA PRO A 22 -1.50 12.23 14.53
C PRO A 22 -2.78 11.87 13.77
N GLN A 23 -3.67 11.06 14.34
CA GLN A 23 -4.93 10.69 13.70
C GLN A 23 -5.89 11.87 13.63
N GLU A 24 -6.03 12.62 14.73
CA GLU A 24 -6.82 13.86 14.75
C GLU A 24 -6.31 14.87 13.72
N LEU A 25 -4.99 15.00 13.60
CA LEU A 25 -4.39 15.84 12.58
C LEU A 25 -4.77 15.38 11.17
N LEU A 26 -4.65 14.08 10.89
CA LEU A 26 -4.95 13.54 9.56
C LEU A 26 -6.44 13.71 9.21
N ASP A 27 -7.33 13.47 10.17
CA ASP A 27 -8.78 13.67 10.02
C ASP A 27 -9.13 15.12 9.71
N HIS A 28 -8.40 16.07 10.31
CA HIS A 28 -8.55 17.49 10.02
C HIS A 28 -8.03 17.88 8.63
N LEU A 29 -6.86 17.37 8.23
CA LEU A 29 -6.21 17.77 6.98
C LEU A 29 -6.84 17.12 5.73
N LEU A 30 -7.24 15.87 5.83
CA LEU A 30 -7.61 15.06 4.66
C LEU A 30 -8.78 15.64 3.85
N PRO A 31 -9.89 16.12 4.44
CA PRO A 31 -11.01 16.68 3.68
C PRO A 31 -10.59 17.88 2.82
N GLU A 32 -9.84 18.79 3.41
CA GLU A 32 -9.39 20.02 2.76
C GLU A 32 -8.34 19.74 1.66
N VAL A 33 -7.36 18.89 1.96
CA VAL A 33 -6.31 18.50 1.00
C VAL A 33 -6.93 17.73 -0.17
N TYR A 34 -7.94 16.91 0.08
CA TYR A 34 -8.66 16.20 -0.96
C TYR A 34 -9.46 17.15 -1.86
N ALA A 35 -10.19 18.11 -1.27
CA ALA A 35 -10.91 19.15 -2.02
C ALA A 35 -9.93 19.99 -2.86
N TYR A 36 -8.80 20.39 -2.29
CA TYR A 36 -7.73 21.08 -3.01
C TYR A 36 -7.16 20.24 -4.15
N GLY A 37 -6.92 18.95 -3.91
CA GLY A 37 -6.45 18.02 -4.94
C GLY A 37 -7.40 17.93 -6.13
N LYS A 38 -8.70 17.81 -5.91
CA LYS A 38 -9.72 17.86 -6.98
C LYS A 38 -9.63 19.15 -7.79
N LYS A 39 -9.48 20.29 -7.11
CA LYS A 39 -9.37 21.60 -7.74
C LYS A 39 -8.15 21.72 -8.64
N ILE A 40 -6.96 21.39 -8.14
CA ILE A 40 -5.70 21.58 -8.90
C ILE A 40 -5.49 20.54 -10.00
N THR A 41 -6.15 19.37 -9.90
CA THR A 41 -6.11 18.35 -10.95
C THR A 41 -7.20 18.54 -12.01
N GLY A 42 -8.21 19.38 -11.73
CA GLY A 42 -9.41 19.48 -12.56
C GLY A 42 -10.24 18.18 -12.60
N ASN A 43 -10.02 17.27 -11.67
CA ASN A 43 -10.68 15.95 -11.64
C ASN A 43 -11.61 15.85 -10.43
N PRO A 44 -12.95 15.95 -10.63
CA PRO A 44 -13.91 15.80 -9.55
C PRO A 44 -13.95 14.40 -8.95
N ASP A 45 -13.55 13.38 -9.74
CA ASP A 45 -13.51 11.97 -9.36
C ASP A 45 -12.11 11.52 -8.92
N LEU A 46 -11.26 12.47 -8.50
CA LEU A 46 -9.93 12.16 -7.98
C LEU A 46 -10.02 11.08 -6.90
N ARG A 47 -9.24 10.01 -7.05
CA ARG A 47 -9.20 8.94 -6.05
C ARG A 47 -8.70 9.49 -4.70
N LYS A 48 -9.40 9.15 -3.62
CA LYS A 48 -9.03 9.56 -2.26
C LYS A 48 -7.61 9.11 -1.88
N THR A 49 -7.16 7.96 -2.40
CA THR A 49 -5.80 7.46 -2.23
C THR A 49 -4.73 8.41 -2.76
N PHE A 50 -5.04 9.23 -3.76
CA PHE A 50 -4.11 10.25 -4.27
C PHE A 50 -3.84 11.34 -3.22
N ALA A 51 -4.89 11.78 -2.51
CA ALA A 51 -4.77 12.71 -1.40
C ALA A 51 -4.06 12.08 -0.20
N LEU A 52 -4.40 10.85 0.15
CA LEU A 52 -3.72 10.12 1.22
C LEU A 52 -2.21 9.98 0.95
N ASN A 53 -1.82 9.63 -0.28
CA ASN A 53 -0.41 9.55 -0.65
C ASN A 53 0.31 10.90 -0.53
N SER A 54 -0.37 12.01 -0.80
CA SER A 54 0.22 13.34 -0.60
C SER A 54 0.43 13.70 0.87
N LEU A 55 -0.28 13.06 1.79
CA LEU A 55 -0.19 13.29 3.23
C LEU A 55 0.80 12.37 3.95
N VAL A 56 1.35 11.35 3.28
CA VAL A 56 2.25 10.37 3.92
C VAL A 56 3.44 11.04 4.62
N CYS A 57 4.06 12.04 4.01
CA CYS A 57 5.21 12.75 4.61
C CYS A 57 4.79 13.55 5.85
N VAL A 58 3.60 14.15 5.83
CA VAL A 58 3.04 14.91 6.96
C VAL A 58 2.66 13.98 8.10
N ASP A 59 2.01 12.87 7.78
CA ASP A 59 1.63 11.83 8.74
C ASP A 59 2.86 11.24 9.44
N ASN A 60 3.88 10.84 8.69
CA ASN A 60 5.12 10.33 9.26
C ASN A 60 5.79 11.35 10.19
N ALA A 61 5.86 12.61 9.78
CA ALA A 61 6.44 13.67 10.62
C ALA A 61 5.63 13.90 11.90
N ALA A 62 4.30 13.84 11.81
CA ALA A 62 3.41 13.98 12.96
C ALA A 62 3.61 12.83 13.97
N TRP A 63 3.74 11.59 13.51
CA TRP A 63 4.04 10.45 14.38
C TRP A 63 5.40 10.56 15.05
N LEU A 64 6.43 11.01 14.35
CA LEU A 64 7.76 11.23 14.93
C LEU A 64 7.74 12.35 15.97
N LEU A 65 7.04 13.44 15.70
CA LEU A 65 6.88 14.54 16.66
C LEU A 65 6.12 14.07 17.90
N TYR A 66 5.00 13.39 17.71
CA TYR A 66 4.22 12.83 18.81
C TYR A 66 5.03 11.88 19.68
N ALA A 67 5.85 11.01 19.07
CA ALA A 67 6.74 10.12 19.79
C ALA A 67 7.75 10.90 20.64
N ALA A 68 8.38 11.92 20.05
CA ALA A 68 9.37 12.75 20.73
C ALA A 68 8.76 13.52 21.90
N GLU A 69 7.60 14.13 21.73
CA GLU A 69 6.91 14.91 22.77
C GLU A 69 6.41 14.03 23.94
N ASN A 70 6.10 12.77 23.66
CA ASN A 70 5.61 11.81 24.67
C ASN A 70 6.69 10.85 25.18
N ASN A 71 7.96 11.04 24.79
CA ASN A 71 9.09 10.17 25.16
C ASN A 71 8.84 8.69 24.81
N ILE A 72 8.23 8.44 23.63
CA ILE A 72 7.94 7.10 23.13
C ILE A 72 9.10 6.66 22.23
N GLU A 73 9.81 5.62 22.62
CA GLU A 73 10.96 5.07 21.88
C GLU A 73 10.60 3.82 21.07
N ARG A 74 9.54 3.13 21.47
CA ARG A 74 9.17 1.84 20.85
C ARG A 74 7.92 1.99 19.99
N PHE A 75 7.93 1.42 18.80
CA PHE A 75 6.77 1.40 17.90
C PHE A 75 5.50 0.85 18.60
N ASP A 76 5.63 -0.19 19.41
CA ASP A 76 4.50 -0.81 20.12
C ASP A 76 3.77 0.16 21.04
N ASP A 77 4.50 1.11 21.62
CA ASP A 77 3.95 2.11 22.52
C ASP A 77 3.27 3.28 21.77
N LEU A 78 3.58 3.42 20.47
CA LEU A 78 2.89 4.35 19.55
C LEU A 78 1.51 3.86 19.13
N VAL A 79 1.27 2.55 19.18
CA VAL A 79 0.01 1.96 18.70
C VAL A 79 -1.14 2.43 19.60
N PRO A 80 -2.15 3.15 19.06
CA PRO A 80 -3.30 3.57 19.84
C PRO A 80 -4.05 2.37 20.43
N GLU A 81 -4.60 2.52 21.61
CA GLU A 81 -5.23 1.44 22.38
C GLU A 81 -6.30 0.69 21.56
N ALA A 82 -7.11 1.43 20.79
CA ALA A 82 -8.15 0.86 19.95
C ALA A 82 -7.62 -0.13 18.88
N TYR A 83 -6.35 0.00 18.48
CA TYR A 83 -5.75 -0.84 17.44
C TYR A 83 -4.85 -1.95 18.00
N LYS A 84 -4.50 -1.90 19.28
CA LYS A 84 -3.64 -2.91 19.92
C LYS A 84 -4.12 -4.34 19.73
N PRO A 85 -5.43 -4.68 19.84
CA PRO A 85 -5.88 -6.05 19.63
C PRO A 85 -5.52 -6.62 18.26
N GLY A 86 -5.54 -5.78 17.21
CA GLY A 86 -5.18 -6.18 15.85
C GLY A 86 -3.68 -6.09 15.52
N LEU A 87 -2.93 -5.25 16.23
CA LEU A 87 -1.54 -4.93 15.93
C LEU A 87 -0.53 -5.46 16.95
N SER A 88 -0.97 -6.12 18.02
CA SER A 88 -0.09 -6.65 19.07
C SER A 88 0.48 -8.04 18.75
N PHE A 89 -0.10 -8.74 17.76
CA PHE A 89 0.42 -10.04 17.38
C PHE A 89 1.80 -9.90 16.70
N ARG A 90 2.73 -10.75 17.12
CA ARG A 90 4.11 -10.75 16.57
C ARG A 90 4.42 -12.09 15.94
N HIS A 91 4.78 -12.06 14.66
CA HIS A 91 5.32 -13.22 13.98
C HIS A 91 6.83 -13.30 14.22
N THR A 92 7.33 -14.49 14.51
CA THR A 92 8.78 -14.74 14.59
C THR A 92 9.44 -14.79 13.22
N ARG A 93 8.64 -15.07 12.18
CA ARG A 93 9.05 -15.09 10.76
C ARG A 93 7.93 -14.53 9.91
N VAL A 94 8.31 -13.81 8.87
CA VAL A 94 7.40 -13.31 7.82
C VAL A 94 7.89 -13.79 6.46
N GLY A 95 6.95 -14.13 5.56
CA GLY A 95 7.29 -14.50 4.19
C GLY A 95 7.72 -13.28 3.38
N SER A 96 8.84 -13.39 2.66
CA SER A 96 9.21 -12.41 1.65
C SER A 96 8.35 -12.64 0.40
N MET A 97 7.81 -11.56 -0.15
CA MET A 97 6.89 -11.61 -1.29
C MET A 97 7.44 -10.74 -2.43
N PRO A 98 8.05 -11.33 -3.47
CA PRO A 98 8.48 -10.58 -4.64
C PRO A 98 7.26 -10.02 -5.38
N SER A 99 7.39 -8.78 -5.89
CA SER A 99 6.34 -8.08 -6.61
C SER A 99 6.67 -8.01 -8.10
N PHE A 100 5.74 -8.42 -8.92
CA PHE A 100 5.86 -8.42 -10.37
C PHE A 100 4.86 -7.44 -10.99
N SER A 101 5.37 -6.59 -11.89
CA SER A 101 4.56 -5.61 -12.62
C SER A 101 3.56 -6.29 -13.55
N VAL A 102 2.55 -5.52 -13.98
CA VAL A 102 1.62 -5.94 -15.04
C VAL A 102 2.41 -6.42 -16.27
N GLY A 103 2.09 -7.61 -16.76
CA GLY A 103 2.75 -8.19 -17.93
C GLY A 103 4.24 -8.56 -17.72
N ALA A 104 4.65 -8.77 -16.47
CA ALA A 104 6.03 -9.22 -16.18
C ALA A 104 6.35 -10.55 -16.90
N ASP A 105 7.63 -10.73 -17.21
CA ASP A 105 8.11 -11.99 -17.81
C ASP A 105 7.87 -13.17 -16.87
N VAL A 106 7.08 -14.13 -17.30
CA VAL A 106 6.75 -15.35 -16.56
C VAL A 106 7.99 -16.15 -16.18
N LYS A 107 9.06 -16.08 -16.95
CA LYS A 107 10.35 -16.72 -16.62
C LYS A 107 10.96 -16.17 -15.33
N LYS A 108 10.81 -14.86 -15.08
CA LYS A 108 11.27 -14.24 -13.83
C LYS A 108 10.44 -14.68 -12.64
N ILE A 109 9.12 -14.86 -12.83
CA ILE A 109 8.22 -15.35 -11.79
C ILE A 109 8.56 -16.80 -11.44
N LYS A 110 8.81 -17.61 -12.48
CA LYS A 110 9.27 -19.00 -12.28
C LYS A 110 10.62 -19.06 -11.57
N ALA A 111 11.58 -18.23 -11.97
CA ALA A 111 12.88 -18.17 -11.30
C ALA A 111 12.76 -17.85 -9.80
N ALA A 112 11.89 -16.92 -9.43
CA ALA A 112 11.62 -16.63 -8.01
C ALA A 112 11.02 -17.85 -7.28
N ALA A 113 10.14 -18.61 -7.92
CA ALA A 113 9.64 -19.86 -7.34
C ALA A 113 10.74 -20.91 -7.20
N ASP A 114 11.64 -21.03 -8.19
CA ASP A 114 12.81 -21.92 -8.14
C ASP A 114 13.77 -21.53 -7.01
N GLU A 115 13.89 -20.22 -6.68
CA GLU A 115 14.66 -19.70 -5.54
C GLU A 115 14.01 -19.95 -4.18
N GLY A 116 12.76 -20.46 -4.16
CA GLY A 116 12.06 -20.80 -2.93
C GLY A 116 11.09 -19.73 -2.40
N TYR A 117 10.85 -18.65 -3.14
CA TYR A 117 9.74 -17.77 -2.80
C TYR A 117 8.43 -18.52 -2.95
N PHE A 118 7.61 -18.49 -1.89
CA PHE A 118 6.39 -19.31 -1.83
C PHE A 118 5.09 -18.49 -1.97
N ILE A 119 5.19 -17.18 -2.12
CA ILE A 119 4.06 -16.28 -2.38
C ILE A 119 4.48 -15.24 -3.42
N MET A 120 3.65 -15.04 -4.44
CA MET A 120 3.92 -14.11 -5.54
C MET A 120 2.91 -12.98 -5.54
N LYS A 121 3.37 -11.72 -5.50
CA LYS A 121 2.52 -10.56 -5.74
C LYS A 121 2.52 -10.24 -7.23
N LEU A 122 1.36 -10.36 -7.86
CA LEU A 122 1.15 -10.14 -9.29
C LEU A 122 0.29 -8.89 -9.47
N LYS A 123 0.83 -7.87 -10.10
CA LYS A 123 0.03 -6.69 -10.46
C LYS A 123 -0.83 -6.99 -11.68
N THR A 124 -2.10 -6.64 -11.59
CA THR A 124 -3.10 -6.69 -12.66
C THR A 124 -3.56 -5.28 -13.01
N GLY A 125 -4.37 -5.12 -14.04
CA GLY A 125 -4.82 -3.82 -14.53
C GLY A 125 -4.01 -3.39 -15.74
N SER A 126 -3.92 -4.26 -16.77
CA SER A 126 -3.30 -3.97 -18.05
C SER A 126 -3.95 -2.75 -18.73
N SER A 127 -3.21 -2.05 -19.58
CA SER A 127 -3.74 -0.92 -20.34
C SER A 127 -4.71 -1.36 -21.43
N GLY A 128 -5.72 -0.52 -21.71
CA GLY A 128 -6.73 -0.73 -22.74
C GLY A 128 -8.15 -0.47 -22.26
N THR A 129 -9.12 -0.86 -23.08
CA THR A 129 -10.53 -0.91 -22.67
C THR A 129 -10.71 -1.96 -21.57
N GLN A 130 -11.81 -1.91 -20.85
CA GLN A 130 -12.10 -2.85 -19.76
C GLN A 130 -12.06 -4.32 -20.22
N LYS A 131 -12.54 -4.57 -21.45
CA LYS A 131 -12.51 -5.91 -22.06
C LYS A 131 -11.08 -6.36 -22.37
N GLU A 132 -10.29 -5.50 -23.03
CA GLU A 132 -8.89 -5.80 -23.37
C GLU A 132 -8.04 -6.00 -22.12
N MET A 133 -8.26 -5.19 -21.09
CA MET A 133 -7.59 -5.34 -19.80
C MET A 133 -7.88 -6.71 -19.19
N LEU A 134 -9.14 -7.11 -19.14
CA LEU A 134 -9.55 -8.41 -18.59
C LEU A 134 -8.92 -9.57 -19.37
N GLU A 135 -8.95 -9.52 -20.70
CA GLU A 135 -8.37 -10.54 -21.57
C GLU A 135 -6.86 -10.70 -21.36
N LYS A 136 -6.13 -9.57 -21.27
CA LYS A 136 -4.68 -9.56 -21.00
C LYS A 136 -4.35 -10.10 -19.62
N ASP A 137 -5.09 -9.68 -18.60
CA ASP A 137 -4.86 -10.13 -17.23
C ASP A 137 -5.15 -11.62 -17.07
N ILE A 138 -6.23 -12.12 -17.67
CA ILE A 138 -6.53 -13.56 -17.70
C ILE A 138 -5.41 -14.34 -18.40
N ALA A 139 -4.95 -13.88 -19.56
CA ALA A 139 -3.88 -14.54 -20.31
C ALA A 139 -2.58 -14.59 -19.48
N PHE A 140 -2.21 -13.47 -18.84
CA PHE A 140 -1.04 -13.38 -17.98
C PHE A 140 -1.14 -14.34 -16.79
N LEU A 141 -2.25 -14.31 -16.05
CA LEU A 141 -2.44 -15.17 -14.88
C LEU A 141 -2.49 -16.65 -15.25
N THR A 142 -3.07 -16.98 -16.40
CA THR A 142 -3.08 -18.36 -16.93
C THR A 142 -1.65 -18.83 -17.25
N ALA A 143 -0.83 -17.98 -17.87
CA ALA A 143 0.56 -18.31 -18.16
C ALA A 143 1.39 -18.46 -16.89
N VAL A 144 1.19 -17.61 -15.89
CA VAL A 144 1.84 -17.75 -14.57
C VAL A 144 1.42 -19.06 -13.93
N HIS A 145 0.13 -19.38 -13.91
CA HIS A 145 -0.36 -20.63 -13.31
C HIS A 145 0.17 -21.87 -14.02
N ALA A 146 0.27 -21.86 -15.33
CA ALA A 146 0.88 -22.94 -16.11
C ALA A 146 2.36 -23.14 -15.72
N ALA A 147 3.08 -22.06 -15.44
CA ALA A 147 4.50 -22.10 -15.11
C ALA A 147 4.78 -22.56 -13.66
N ILE A 148 3.98 -22.12 -12.69
CA ILE A 148 4.28 -22.34 -11.25
C ILE A 148 3.13 -22.97 -10.43
N GLY A 149 1.95 -23.20 -11.01
CA GLY A 149 0.81 -23.74 -10.28
C GLY A 149 0.99 -25.17 -9.74
N HIS A 150 1.97 -25.90 -10.27
CA HIS A 150 2.32 -27.23 -9.80
C HIS A 150 3.28 -27.23 -8.60
N TYR A 151 3.92 -26.07 -8.29
CA TYR A 151 4.84 -25.96 -7.16
C TYR A 151 4.12 -26.18 -5.83
N GLU A 152 4.83 -26.81 -4.91
CA GLU A 152 4.34 -27.11 -3.56
C GLU A 152 5.14 -26.35 -2.51
N THR A 153 4.50 -26.07 -1.37
CA THR A 153 5.11 -25.39 -0.24
C THR A 153 4.50 -25.89 1.08
N PRO A 154 5.33 -26.11 2.11
CA PRO A 154 4.81 -26.45 3.44
C PRO A 154 4.22 -25.24 4.20
N TYR A 155 4.33 -24.03 3.65
CA TYR A 155 3.96 -22.79 4.34
C TYR A 155 2.50 -22.38 4.14
N THR A 156 1.72 -23.13 3.38
CA THR A 156 0.29 -22.87 3.14
C THR A 156 -0.56 -24.07 3.46
N LYS A 157 -1.80 -23.82 3.87
CA LYS A 157 -2.76 -24.92 4.16
C LYS A 157 -3.10 -25.77 2.94
N SER A 158 -3.05 -25.18 1.75
CA SER A 158 -3.33 -25.89 0.49
C SER A 158 -2.15 -26.71 -0.02
N GLY A 159 -0.96 -26.52 0.56
CA GLY A 159 0.28 -27.08 0.03
C GLY A 159 0.74 -26.44 -1.29
N LYS A 160 0.04 -25.42 -1.80
CA LYS A 160 0.33 -24.76 -3.08
C LYS A 160 0.77 -23.32 -2.88
N LEU A 161 1.49 -22.77 -3.88
CA LEU A 161 1.89 -21.36 -3.88
C LEU A 161 0.66 -20.47 -4.05
N PRO A 162 0.38 -19.55 -3.10
CA PRO A 162 -0.68 -18.57 -3.25
C PRO A 162 -0.24 -17.42 -4.14
N TYR A 163 -1.20 -16.82 -4.83
CA TYR A 163 -1.00 -15.58 -5.59
C TYR A 163 -1.70 -14.43 -4.87
N TYR A 164 -0.98 -13.32 -4.70
CA TYR A 164 -1.54 -12.07 -4.23
C TYR A 164 -1.77 -11.16 -5.44
N PHE A 165 -3.03 -10.95 -5.80
CA PHE A 165 -3.39 -10.05 -6.91
C PHE A 165 -3.53 -8.62 -6.39
N ASP A 166 -2.79 -7.72 -7.02
CA ASP A 166 -2.82 -6.29 -6.73
C ASP A 166 -3.39 -5.56 -7.97
N ALA A 167 -4.64 -5.17 -7.86
CA ALA A 167 -5.38 -4.46 -8.91
C ALA A 167 -5.27 -2.92 -8.81
N ASN A 168 -4.45 -2.41 -7.91
CA ASN A 168 -4.27 -0.98 -7.57
C ASN A 168 -5.52 -0.31 -7.00
#